data_d7bca5ce61b52eadb7c05f99489ed940
#
_entry.id   d7bca5ce61b52eadb7c05f99489ed940
#
_cell.length_a   1.000
_cell.length_b   1.000
_cell.length_c   1.000
_cell.angle_alpha   90.00
_cell.angle_beta   90.00
_cell.angle_gamma   90.00
#
_symmetry.space_group_name_H-M   'P 1'
#
loop_
_entity.id
_entity.type
_entity.pdbx_description
1 polymer ?
#
loop_
_entity_poly.entity_id
_entity_poly.type
_entity_poly.pdbx_seq_one_letter_code
_entity_poly.pdbx_strand_id
1 'polypeptide(L)' 'WGRGYVPEAARALIDLAFKELDLHKIELTCFGYNIQSQRVAEKLGFTLEARIRDRKDVKGNRCDSLIYGLLRSEWEVV' A
#
# COMPACT_ATOMS: atom_id res chain seq x y z
N TRP A 1 -7.94 5.86 14.54
CA TRP A 1 -6.80 5.79 13.65
C TRP A 1 -5.78 4.81 14.18
N GLY A 2 -5.25 3.97 13.33
CA GLY A 2 -4.27 3.01 13.76
C GLY A 2 -4.84 1.77 14.43
N ARG A 3 -6.15 1.66 14.51
CA ARG A 3 -6.83 0.50 15.11
C ARG A 3 -7.45 -0.40 14.04
N GLY A 4 -6.83 -0.46 12.88
CA GLY A 4 -7.37 -1.22 11.78
C GLY A 4 -8.39 -0.45 10.95
N TYR A 5 -8.58 0.82 11.24
CA TYR A 5 -9.46 1.66 10.45
C TYR A 5 -8.83 1.95 9.09
N VAL A 6 -9.62 1.81 8.05
CA VAL A 6 -9.20 2.14 6.70
C VAL A 6 -10.13 3.23 6.19
N PRO A 7 -9.59 4.40 5.81
CA PRO A 7 -10.42 5.49 5.33
C PRO A 7 -11.22 5.07 4.09
N GLU A 8 -12.48 5.46 4.04
CA GLU A 8 -13.30 5.19 2.87
C GLU A 8 -12.74 5.84 1.61
N ALA A 9 -12.08 6.99 1.76
CA ALA A 9 -11.44 7.65 0.64
C ALA A 9 -10.41 6.76 -0.04
N ALA A 10 -9.64 5.99 0.74
CA ALA A 10 -8.65 5.08 0.17
C ALA A 10 -9.33 3.99 -0.64
N ARG A 11 -10.41 3.43 -0.12
CA ARG A 11 -11.17 2.40 -0.85
C ARG A 11 -11.77 2.96 -2.13
N ALA A 12 -12.29 4.17 -2.07
CA ALA A 12 -12.88 4.83 -3.24
C ALA A 12 -11.83 5.08 -4.32
N LEU A 13 -10.62 5.47 -3.93
CA LEU A 13 -9.53 5.70 -4.87
C LEU A 13 -9.11 4.40 -5.56
N ILE A 14 -9.07 3.30 -4.81
CA ILE A 14 -8.72 2.00 -5.37
C ILE A 14 -9.79 1.54 -6.35
N ASP A 15 -11.06 1.69 -5.97
CA ASP A 15 -12.17 1.37 -6.87
C ASP A 15 -12.07 2.17 -8.16
N LEU A 16 -11.83 3.47 -8.05
CA LEU A 16 -11.70 4.34 -9.20
C LEU A 16 -10.55 3.89 -10.10
N ALA A 17 -9.40 3.58 -9.50
CA ALA A 17 -8.22 3.17 -10.25
C ALA A 17 -8.49 1.91 -11.06
N PHE A 18 -9.11 0.92 -10.45
CA PHE A 18 -9.36 -0.34 -11.13
C PHE A 18 -10.51 -0.27 -12.12
N LYS A 19 -11.58 0.45 -11.78
CA LYS A 19 -12.78 0.44 -12.61
C LYS A 19 -12.78 1.51 -13.68
N GLU A 20 -12.34 2.72 -13.34
CA GLU A 20 -12.39 3.85 -14.26
C GLU A 20 -11.10 4.02 -15.05
N LEU A 21 -9.96 3.78 -14.43
CA LEU A 21 -8.67 3.93 -15.09
C LEU A 21 -8.15 2.62 -15.69
N ASP A 22 -8.89 1.55 -15.47
CA ASP A 22 -8.59 0.22 -16.02
C ASP A 22 -7.17 -0.25 -15.69
N LEU A 23 -6.70 0.06 -14.51
CA LEU A 23 -5.39 -0.39 -14.05
C LEU A 23 -5.43 -1.88 -13.72
N HIS A 24 -4.34 -2.55 -13.97
CA HIS A 24 -4.21 -3.97 -13.65
C HIS A 24 -3.67 -4.18 -12.24
N LYS A 25 -2.84 -3.25 -11.76
CA LYS A 25 -2.16 -3.39 -10.49
C LYS A 25 -1.90 -2.01 -9.89
N ILE A 26 -1.97 -1.94 -8.56
CA ILE A 26 -1.60 -0.74 -7.81
C ILE A 26 -0.43 -1.10 -6.90
N GLU A 27 0.59 -0.25 -6.87
CA GLU A 27 1.70 -0.41 -5.94
C GLU A 27 1.72 0.73 -4.94
N LEU A 28 2.11 0.40 -3.72
CA LEU A 28 2.22 1.34 -2.62
C LEU A 28 3.58 1.16 -1.97
N THR A 29 4.33 2.24 -1.83
CA THR A 29 5.64 2.21 -1.20
C THR A 29 5.59 2.96 0.11
N CYS A 30 6.20 2.38 1.15
CA CYS A 30 6.34 3.06 2.44
C CYS A 30 7.66 2.67 3.08
N PHE A 31 8.07 3.45 4.07
CA PHE A 31 9.30 3.16 4.81
C PHE A 31 9.06 2.09 5.87
N GLY A 32 10.09 1.30 6.16
CA GLY A 32 9.97 0.17 7.07
C GLY A 32 9.59 0.55 8.49
N TYR A 33 9.88 1.78 8.91
CA TYR A 33 9.48 2.24 10.24
C TYR A 33 8.03 2.73 10.30
N ASN A 34 7.37 2.87 9.15
CA ASN A 34 6.00 3.39 9.11
C ASN A 34 5.00 2.25 9.27
N ILE A 35 4.82 1.81 10.51
CA ILE A 35 3.95 0.68 10.84
C ILE A 35 2.51 0.98 10.46
N GLN A 36 2.08 2.21 10.62
CA GLN A 36 0.71 2.61 10.32
C GLN A 36 0.37 2.42 8.85
N SER A 37 1.27 2.84 7.96
CA SER A 37 1.08 2.65 6.52
C SER A 37 1.05 1.17 6.15
N GLN A 38 1.90 0.36 6.80
CA GLN A 38 1.90 -1.08 6.56
C GLN A 38 0.56 -1.71 6.94
N ARG A 39 0.00 -1.30 8.08
CA ARG A 39 -1.30 -1.82 8.53
C ARG A 39 -2.42 -1.43 7.59
N VAL A 40 -2.40 -0.20 7.09
CA VAL A 40 -3.41 0.25 6.13
C VAL A 40 -3.32 -0.57 4.85
N ALA A 41 -2.11 -0.78 4.34
CA ALA A 41 -1.91 -1.59 3.14
C ALA A 41 -2.45 -3.01 3.34
N GLU A 42 -2.14 -3.62 4.49
CA GLU A 42 -2.61 -4.97 4.79
C GLU A 42 -4.12 -5.03 4.90
N LYS A 43 -4.73 -4.03 5.53
CA LYS A 43 -6.20 -3.98 5.66
C LYS A 43 -6.89 -3.82 4.33
N LEU A 44 -6.24 -3.14 3.38
CA LEU A 44 -6.77 -2.97 2.03
C LEU A 44 -6.55 -4.20 1.15
N GLY A 45 -5.80 -5.18 1.65
CA GLY A 45 -5.57 -6.41 0.91
C GLY A 45 -4.30 -6.42 0.08
N PHE A 46 -3.44 -5.42 0.26
CA PHE A 46 -2.15 -5.41 -0.42
C PHE A 46 -1.24 -6.50 0.12
N THR A 47 -0.38 -7.02 -0.75
CA THR A 47 0.63 -8.01 -0.41
C THR A 47 2.00 -7.36 -0.41
N LEU A 48 2.82 -7.64 0.61
CA LEU A 48 4.21 -7.18 0.62
C LEU A 48 4.99 -7.93 -0.44
N GLU A 49 5.50 -7.21 -1.42
CA GLU A 49 6.21 -7.81 -2.54
C GLU A 49 7.71 -7.68 -2.44
N ALA A 50 8.20 -6.62 -1.81
CA ALA A 50 9.63 -6.40 -1.70
C ALA A 50 9.98 -5.59 -0.46
N ARG A 51 11.13 -5.92 0.10
CA ARG A 51 11.76 -5.14 1.16
C ARG A 51 13.17 -4.80 0.66
N ILE A 52 13.40 -3.52 0.42
CA ILE A 52 14.68 -3.05 -0.09
C ILE A 52 15.44 -2.40 1.05
N ARG A 53 16.59 -2.96 1.38
CA ARG A 53 17.38 -2.49 2.52
C ARG A 53 18.19 -1.27 2.14
N ASP A 54 18.53 -0.52 3.16
CA ASP A 54 19.54 0.56 3.08
C ASP A 54 19.16 1.66 2.10
N ARG A 55 17.89 2.00 2.10
CA ARG A 55 17.37 3.17 1.40
C ARG A 55 17.45 4.39 2.31
N LYS A 56 17.31 5.57 1.74
CA LYS A 56 17.27 6.82 2.51
C LYS A 56 15.84 7.36 2.51
N ASP A 57 15.40 7.80 3.69
CA ASP A 57 14.13 8.51 3.78
C ASP A 57 14.31 9.98 3.39
N VAL A 58 13.27 10.77 3.54
CA VAL A 58 13.30 12.18 3.15
C VAL A 58 14.29 13.02 3.97
N LYS A 59 14.65 12.51 5.15
CA LYS A 59 15.62 13.18 6.02
C LYS A 59 17.04 12.66 5.84
N GLY A 60 17.23 11.67 4.96
CA GLY A 60 18.53 11.08 4.72
C GLY A 60 18.90 9.95 5.68
N ASN A 61 17.98 9.52 6.54
CA ASN A 61 18.22 8.40 7.44
C ASN A 61 18.10 7.08 6.69
N ARG A 62 18.94 6.13 7.04
CA ARG A 62 18.90 4.79 6.43
C ARG A 62 17.72 4.00 6.97
N CYS A 63 17.01 3.33 6.09
CA CYS A 63 15.85 2.51 6.45
C CYS A 63 15.52 1.57 5.32
N ASP A 64 14.61 0.64 5.59
CA ASP A 64 14.08 -0.24 4.55
C ASP A 64 12.96 0.48 3.80
N SER A 65 12.83 0.17 2.53
CA SER A 65 11.69 0.58 1.71
C SER A 65 10.84 -0.65 1.43
N LEU A 66 9.55 -0.56 1.71
CA LEU A 66 8.62 -1.66 1.50
C LEU A 66 7.73 -1.37 0.30
N ILE A 67 7.58 -2.37 -0.57
CA ILE A 67 6.71 -2.24 -1.74
C ILE A 67 5.57 -3.24 -1.58
N TYR A 68 4.35 -2.71 -1.54
CA TYR A 68 3.13 -3.49 -1.48
C TYR A 68 2.43 -3.44 -2.83
N GLY A 69 1.83 -4.55 -3.23
CA GLY A 69 1.10 -4.62 -4.48
C GLY A 69 -0.30 -5.15 -4.29
N LEU A 70 -1.22 -4.65 -5.09
CA LEU A 70 -2.61 -5.12 -5.11
C LEU A 70 -3.02 -5.31 -6.55
N LEU A 71 -3.36 -6.54 -6.90
CA LEU A 71 -3.82 -6.85 -8.24
C LEU A 71 -5.32 -6.58 -8.35
N ARG A 72 -5.76 -6.19 -9.54
CA ARG A 72 -7.18 -5.98 -9.80
C ARG A 72 -8.01 -7.20 -9.38
N SER A 73 -7.55 -8.39 -9.74
CA SER A 73 -8.26 -9.63 -9.43
C SER A 73 -8.41 -9.85 -7.92
N GLU A 74 -7.46 -9.36 -7.13
CA GLU A 74 -7.54 -9.48 -5.68
C GLU A 74 -8.59 -8.54 -5.09
N TRP A 75 -8.78 -7.38 -5.70
CA TRP A 75 -9.74 -6.40 -5.23
C TRP A 75 -11.17 -6.80 -5.59
N GLU A 76 -11.36 -7.41 -6.74
CA GLU A 76 -12.69 -7.78 -7.23
C GLU A 76 -13.27 -9.01 -6.56
N VAL A 77 -12.50 -9.71 -5.77
CA VAL A 77 -12.94 -10.94 -5.10
C VAL A 77 -13.98 -10.65 -4.02
N VAL A 78 -14.03 -9.45 -3.52
CA VAL A 78 -14.90 -9.08 -2.40
C VAL A 78 -16.35 -8.95 -2.83
#